data_a6f571b5c2862a539945ec9d3cbc2cb3
#
_entry.id   a6f571b5c2862a539945ec9d3cbc2cb3
#
_cell.length_a   1.000
_cell.length_b   1.000
_cell.length_c   1.000
_cell.angle_alpha   90.00
_cell.angle_beta   90.00
_cell.angle_gamma   90.00
#
_symmetry.space_group_name_H-M   'P 1'
#
loop_
_entity.id
_entity.type
_entity.pdbx_description
1 polymer ?
#
loop_
_entity_poly.entity_id
_entity_poly.type
_entity_poly.pdbx_seq_one_letter_code
_entity_poly.pdbx_strand_id
1 'polypeptide(L)'
;MIRRMVSFLRAVGSNRLRRTSWPRFLTYTVTFGCNARCIMCDSWKMPTAGDLTLAEIESIFAQLPRMDAVRLTGGEPFVRKDFGEIAQLTQDRLRPLVLHVTTNGFLTDRVVKYCEERDKRIPLQMLISVDGVGEKHNQVRGSSLAWKSVMETIEQLAPRQKELKMRLGVNQTIVDAEGVEHYRRLREVLRPHKVYNNVVMAYDTSATYNLEKSVDVAPTSIGQFTTFGEFTDDHLRQLVAEVQSDLKELPLFERLAKQYYLRGITNRLLREEGSRDGSDEGIFGCNHHFHPA
;
A
#
# COMPACT_ATOMS: atom_id res chain seq x y z
N MET A 1 -16.37 -14.61 6.24
CA MET A 1 -15.17 -15.39 6.64
C MET A 1 -14.92 -16.56 5.71
N ILE A 2 -15.87 -17.48 5.52
CA ILE A 2 -15.73 -18.69 4.68
C ILE A 2 -15.31 -18.38 3.24
N ARG A 3 -15.92 -17.40 2.58
CA ARG A 3 -15.56 -17.02 1.20
C ARG A 3 -14.10 -16.57 1.06
N ARG A 4 -13.58 -15.82 2.05
CA ARG A 4 -12.16 -15.39 2.07
C ARG A 4 -11.23 -16.59 2.20
N MET A 5 -11.59 -17.53 3.07
CA MET A 5 -10.81 -18.75 3.28
C MET A 5 -10.80 -19.66 2.04
N VAL A 6 -11.95 -19.89 1.42
CA VAL A 6 -12.05 -20.66 0.16
C VAL A 6 -11.26 -19.98 -0.97
N SER A 7 -11.36 -18.65 -1.07
CA SER A 7 -10.62 -17.86 -2.04
C SER A 7 -9.10 -18.01 -1.85
N PHE A 8 -8.65 -17.90 -0.62
CA PHE A 8 -7.25 -18.08 -0.25
C PHE A 8 -6.75 -19.51 -0.54
N LEU A 9 -7.48 -20.53 -0.15
CA LEU A 9 -7.11 -21.92 -0.41
C LEU A 9 -7.01 -22.23 -1.92
N ARG A 10 -7.93 -21.67 -2.72
CA ARG A 10 -7.85 -21.79 -4.19
C ARG A 10 -6.61 -21.11 -4.76
N ALA A 11 -6.23 -19.92 -4.28
CA ALA A 11 -5.02 -19.25 -4.72
C ALA A 11 -3.77 -20.08 -4.38
N VAL A 12 -3.68 -20.58 -3.16
CA VAL A 12 -2.59 -21.47 -2.72
C VAL A 12 -2.52 -22.73 -3.59
N GLY A 13 -3.67 -23.37 -3.86
CA GLY A 13 -3.74 -24.55 -4.69
C GLY A 13 -3.30 -24.30 -6.14
N SER A 14 -3.74 -23.18 -6.74
CA SER A 14 -3.33 -22.79 -8.08
C SER A 14 -1.83 -22.52 -8.17
N ASN A 15 -1.26 -21.83 -7.20
CA ASN A 15 0.18 -21.56 -7.14
C ASN A 15 1.00 -22.85 -7.00
N ARG A 16 0.58 -23.77 -6.12
CA ARG A 16 1.26 -25.07 -5.96
C ARG A 16 1.22 -25.92 -7.23
N LEU A 17 0.12 -25.83 -7.96
CA LEU A 17 -0.06 -26.56 -9.22
C LEU A 17 0.54 -25.83 -10.42
N ARG A 18 1.23 -24.70 -10.22
CA ARG A 18 1.78 -23.83 -11.28
C ARG A 18 0.75 -23.53 -12.38
N ARG A 19 -0.52 -23.38 -12.00
CA ARG A 19 -1.60 -23.06 -12.95
C ARG A 19 -1.78 -21.56 -13.02
N THR A 20 -1.79 -21.03 -14.23
CA THR A 20 -2.18 -19.63 -14.48
C THR A 20 -3.63 -19.44 -14.06
N SER A 21 -3.90 -18.44 -13.27
CA SER A 21 -5.25 -18.05 -12.87
C SER A 21 -5.48 -16.58 -13.17
N TRP A 22 -6.75 -16.23 -13.35
CA TRP A 22 -7.10 -14.81 -13.44
C TRP A 22 -6.62 -14.04 -12.20
N PRO A 23 -6.19 -12.78 -12.37
CA PRO A 23 -5.79 -11.95 -11.24
C PRO A 23 -6.95 -11.82 -10.24
N ARG A 24 -6.63 -11.84 -8.97
CA ARG A 24 -7.60 -11.75 -7.87
C ARG A 24 -7.45 -10.48 -7.05
N PHE A 25 -6.34 -9.81 -7.24
CA PHE A 25 -6.00 -8.53 -6.63
C PHE A 25 -5.70 -7.53 -7.74
N LEU A 26 -6.32 -6.35 -7.66
CA LEU A 26 -6.08 -5.23 -8.55
C LEU A 26 -5.55 -4.05 -7.74
N THR A 27 -4.42 -3.49 -8.13
CA THR A 27 -4.01 -2.15 -7.73
C THR A 27 -4.26 -1.22 -8.91
N TYR A 28 -5.10 -0.21 -8.71
CA TYR A 28 -5.44 0.76 -9.73
C TYR A 28 -4.96 2.16 -9.30
N THR A 29 -4.06 2.72 -10.10
CA THR A 29 -3.62 4.11 -9.99
C THR A 29 -4.66 4.99 -10.66
N VAL A 30 -5.50 5.66 -9.87
CA VAL A 30 -6.64 6.44 -10.39
C VAL A 30 -6.21 7.75 -11.03
N THR A 31 -5.05 8.26 -10.63
CA THR A 31 -4.42 9.48 -11.17
C THR A 31 -2.95 9.52 -10.76
N PHE A 32 -2.12 10.21 -11.52
CA PHE A 32 -0.78 10.60 -11.08
C PHE A 32 -0.75 11.96 -10.38
N GLY A 33 -1.82 12.75 -10.49
CA GLY A 33 -1.93 14.02 -9.78
C GLY A 33 -1.78 13.84 -8.27
N CYS A 34 -0.99 14.71 -7.65
CA CYS A 34 -0.74 14.67 -6.22
C CYS A 34 -0.56 16.08 -5.66
N ASN A 35 -1.07 16.31 -4.46
CA ASN A 35 -0.88 17.54 -3.69
C ASN A 35 0.30 17.46 -2.69
N ALA A 36 1.03 16.33 -2.65
CA ALA A 36 2.27 16.15 -1.91
C ALA A 36 3.47 16.13 -2.86
N ARG A 37 4.67 16.42 -2.34
CA ARG A 37 5.95 16.42 -3.08
C ARG A 37 6.96 15.56 -2.35
N CYS A 38 6.60 14.29 -2.15
CA CYS A 38 7.40 13.34 -1.36
C CYS A 38 8.79 13.15 -1.98
N ILE A 39 9.82 13.13 -1.11
CA ILE A 39 11.23 13.04 -1.54
C ILE A 39 11.54 11.72 -2.27
N MET A 40 10.81 10.63 -1.95
CA MET A 40 11.00 9.29 -2.51
C MET A 40 10.04 8.97 -3.67
N CYS A 41 9.26 9.93 -4.17
CA CYS A 41 8.21 9.65 -5.15
C CYS A 41 8.13 10.74 -6.20
N ASP A 42 8.12 10.35 -7.46
CA ASP A 42 8.03 11.26 -8.61
C ASP A 42 6.64 11.34 -9.24
N SER A 43 5.64 10.70 -8.63
CA SER A 43 4.26 10.72 -9.14
C SER A 43 3.72 12.13 -9.41
N TRP A 44 4.02 13.07 -8.53
CA TRP A 44 3.56 14.45 -8.64
C TRP A 44 4.16 15.24 -9.83
N LYS A 45 5.23 14.70 -10.44
CA LYS A 45 5.85 15.26 -11.65
C LYS A 45 5.16 14.76 -12.93
N MET A 46 4.34 13.70 -12.81
CA MET A 46 3.73 13.05 -13.95
C MET A 46 2.53 13.85 -14.47
N PRO A 47 2.33 13.90 -15.80
CA PRO A 47 1.14 14.54 -16.36
C PRO A 47 -0.13 13.77 -16.00
N THR A 48 -1.23 14.51 -15.81
CA THR A 48 -2.56 13.96 -15.55
C THR A 48 -3.44 13.90 -16.79
N ALA A 49 -2.97 14.41 -17.93
CA ALA A 49 -3.72 14.44 -19.19
C ALA A 49 -4.10 13.04 -19.72
N GLY A 50 -3.41 12.00 -19.26
CA GLY A 50 -3.70 10.60 -19.59
C GLY A 50 -4.54 9.86 -18.54
N ASP A 51 -5.07 10.54 -17.54
CA ASP A 51 -5.97 9.91 -16.57
C ASP A 51 -7.24 9.43 -17.29
N LEU A 52 -7.58 8.15 -17.06
CA LEU A 52 -8.78 7.57 -17.69
C LEU A 52 -10.05 8.25 -17.20
N THR A 53 -10.97 8.46 -18.10
CA THR A 53 -12.35 8.90 -17.78
C THR A 53 -13.13 7.79 -17.09
N LEU A 54 -14.22 8.14 -16.40
CA LEU A 54 -15.08 7.15 -15.74
C LEU A 54 -15.61 6.10 -16.72
N ALA A 55 -15.97 6.51 -17.96
CA ALA A 55 -16.46 5.61 -18.99
C ALA A 55 -15.39 4.61 -19.47
N GLU A 56 -14.14 5.05 -19.62
CA GLU A 56 -13.01 4.18 -19.97
C GLU A 56 -12.72 3.19 -18.85
N ILE A 57 -12.72 3.66 -17.58
CA ILE A 57 -12.56 2.79 -16.41
C ILE A 57 -13.68 1.73 -16.39
N GLU A 58 -14.91 2.12 -16.65
CA GLU A 58 -16.06 1.20 -16.71
C GLU A 58 -15.87 0.14 -17.79
N SER A 59 -15.43 0.55 -18.98
CA SER A 59 -15.15 -0.36 -20.10
C SER A 59 -14.07 -1.38 -19.74
N ILE A 60 -13.00 -0.95 -19.07
CA ILE A 60 -11.92 -1.83 -18.60
C ILE A 60 -12.44 -2.79 -17.52
N PHE A 61 -13.15 -2.28 -16.51
CA PHE A 61 -13.63 -3.10 -15.41
C PHE A 61 -14.69 -4.11 -15.84
N ALA A 62 -15.44 -3.81 -16.90
CA ALA A 62 -16.42 -4.76 -17.48
C ALA A 62 -15.75 -6.01 -18.06
N GLN A 63 -14.48 -5.94 -18.45
CA GLN A 63 -13.71 -7.05 -19.01
C GLN A 63 -12.98 -7.87 -17.93
N LEU A 64 -12.92 -7.38 -16.70
CA LEU A 64 -12.23 -8.04 -15.60
C LEU A 64 -13.16 -8.99 -14.83
N PRO A 65 -12.63 -10.11 -14.34
CA PRO A 65 -13.39 -10.97 -13.46
C PRO A 65 -13.59 -10.30 -12.09
N ARG A 66 -14.43 -10.91 -11.28
CA ARG A 66 -14.57 -10.50 -9.89
C ARG A 66 -13.22 -10.59 -9.17
N MET A 67 -12.86 -9.53 -8.42
CA MET A 67 -11.65 -9.46 -7.62
C MET A 67 -11.90 -9.85 -6.16
N ASP A 68 -10.87 -10.38 -5.48
CA ASP A 68 -10.93 -10.57 -4.03
C ASP A 68 -10.63 -9.28 -3.29
N ALA A 69 -9.69 -8.51 -3.77
CA ALA A 69 -9.38 -7.19 -3.24
C ALA A 69 -9.03 -6.23 -4.37
N VAL A 70 -9.43 -4.97 -4.19
CA VAL A 70 -9.04 -3.88 -5.07
C VAL A 70 -8.43 -2.78 -4.22
N ARG A 71 -7.27 -2.29 -4.64
CA ARG A 71 -6.62 -1.11 -4.07
C ARG A 71 -6.74 0.04 -5.04
N LEU A 72 -7.39 1.11 -4.60
CA LEU A 72 -7.38 2.39 -5.27
C LEU A 72 -6.28 3.26 -4.67
N THR A 73 -5.37 3.71 -5.52
CA THR A 73 -4.19 4.48 -5.15
C THR A 73 -3.85 5.46 -6.28
N GLY A 74 -2.65 6.03 -6.26
CA GLY A 74 -2.17 6.91 -7.33
C GLY A 74 -1.12 7.86 -6.81
N GLY A 75 -1.10 9.07 -7.34
CA GLY A 75 -0.53 10.22 -6.66
C GLY A 75 -1.34 10.45 -5.38
N GLU A 76 -2.45 11.18 -5.49
CA GLU A 76 -3.44 11.30 -4.41
C GLU A 76 -4.85 11.08 -4.97
N PRO A 77 -5.54 9.99 -4.61
CA PRO A 77 -6.87 9.70 -5.17
C PRO A 77 -7.89 10.82 -4.95
N PHE A 78 -7.84 11.48 -3.80
CA PHE A 78 -8.80 12.51 -3.43
C PHE A 78 -8.60 13.85 -4.13
N VAL A 79 -7.57 14.03 -4.97
CA VAL A 79 -7.50 15.21 -5.87
C VAL A 79 -8.49 15.07 -7.02
N ARG A 80 -8.84 13.83 -7.42
CA ARG A 80 -9.89 13.58 -8.41
C ARG A 80 -11.27 13.90 -7.84
N LYS A 81 -12.05 14.67 -8.59
CA LYS A 81 -13.41 15.06 -8.17
C LYS A 81 -14.37 13.87 -8.22
N ASP A 82 -14.17 12.98 -9.18
CA ASP A 82 -14.98 11.78 -9.45
C ASP A 82 -14.48 10.52 -8.70
N PHE A 83 -13.59 10.67 -7.72
CA PHE A 83 -13.05 9.52 -6.96
C PHE A 83 -14.15 8.67 -6.32
N GLY A 84 -15.20 9.29 -5.78
CA GLY A 84 -16.34 8.59 -5.21
C GLY A 84 -17.06 7.69 -6.22
N GLU A 85 -17.24 8.19 -7.45
CA GLU A 85 -17.85 7.45 -8.56
C GLU A 85 -16.97 6.29 -9.01
N ILE A 86 -15.65 6.49 -9.09
CA ILE A 86 -14.69 5.43 -9.40
C ILE A 86 -14.73 4.32 -8.33
N ALA A 87 -14.78 4.69 -7.06
CA ALA A 87 -14.88 3.74 -5.96
C ALA A 87 -16.21 2.97 -5.99
N GLN A 88 -17.32 3.65 -6.32
CA GLN A 88 -18.62 3.01 -6.51
C GLN A 88 -18.59 2.03 -7.68
N LEU A 89 -18.09 2.46 -8.82
CA LEU A 89 -17.93 1.63 -10.01
C LEU A 89 -17.08 0.38 -9.73
N THR A 90 -16.01 0.54 -8.96
CA THR A 90 -15.17 -0.58 -8.49
C THR A 90 -15.97 -1.60 -7.70
N GLN A 91 -16.85 -1.15 -6.79
CA GLN A 91 -17.70 -2.02 -6.00
C GLN A 91 -18.72 -2.75 -6.86
N ASP A 92 -19.31 -2.07 -7.85
CA ASP A 92 -20.37 -2.60 -8.69
C ASP A 92 -19.85 -3.61 -9.71
N ARG A 93 -18.74 -3.32 -10.37
CA ARG A 93 -18.18 -4.15 -11.44
C ARG A 93 -17.30 -5.28 -10.90
N LEU A 94 -16.36 -4.96 -10.03
CA LEU A 94 -15.36 -5.92 -9.56
C LEU A 94 -15.80 -6.68 -8.29
N ARG A 95 -16.78 -6.19 -7.56
CA ARG A 95 -17.39 -6.81 -6.37
C ARG A 95 -16.36 -7.39 -5.37
N PRO A 96 -15.37 -6.61 -4.95
CA PRO A 96 -14.30 -7.13 -4.10
C PRO A 96 -14.84 -7.53 -2.71
N LEU A 97 -14.09 -8.38 -2.00
CA LEU A 97 -14.36 -8.71 -0.60
C LEU A 97 -13.93 -7.58 0.33
N VAL A 98 -12.97 -6.76 -0.12
CA VAL A 98 -12.47 -5.58 0.58
C VAL A 98 -11.98 -4.56 -0.44
N LEU A 99 -12.33 -3.30 -0.21
CA LEU A 99 -11.79 -2.17 -0.95
C LEU A 99 -10.68 -1.53 -0.12
N HIS A 100 -9.50 -1.37 -0.70
CA HIS A 100 -8.41 -0.62 -0.09
C HIS A 100 -8.31 0.74 -0.76
N VAL A 101 -8.11 1.78 0.03
CA VAL A 101 -7.81 3.13 -0.45
C VAL A 101 -6.56 3.62 0.27
N THR A 102 -5.58 4.08 -0.51
CA THR A 102 -4.36 4.70 0.03
C THR A 102 -4.40 6.18 -0.27
N THR A 103 -4.20 7.02 0.74
CA THR A 103 -4.22 8.48 0.65
C THR A 103 -3.08 9.09 1.44
N ASN A 104 -2.62 10.28 1.05
CA ASN A 104 -1.72 11.08 1.87
C ASN A 104 -2.43 11.76 3.05
N GLY A 105 -3.76 11.78 3.05
CA GLY A 105 -4.57 12.29 4.15
C GLY A 105 -4.60 13.83 4.29
N PHE A 106 -4.12 14.59 3.28
CA PHE A 106 -4.06 16.06 3.39
C PHE A 106 -5.39 16.74 3.07
N LEU A 107 -6.27 16.06 2.39
CA LEU A 107 -7.60 16.56 2.01
C LEU A 107 -8.65 16.03 3.00
N THR A 108 -8.48 16.34 4.28
CA THR A 108 -9.28 15.82 5.40
C THR A 108 -10.77 15.83 5.09
N ASP A 109 -11.34 16.97 4.70
CA ASP A 109 -12.78 17.09 4.42
C ASP A 109 -13.25 16.11 3.33
N ARG A 110 -12.46 15.95 2.26
CA ARG A 110 -12.80 15.04 1.16
C ARG A 110 -12.72 13.59 1.59
N VAL A 111 -11.70 13.24 2.37
CA VAL A 111 -11.50 11.87 2.88
C VAL A 111 -12.63 11.51 3.83
N VAL A 112 -12.95 12.37 4.78
CA VAL A 112 -14.02 12.16 5.77
C VAL A 112 -15.38 12.07 5.05
N LYS A 113 -15.70 13.02 4.18
CA LYS A 113 -16.92 13.02 3.40
C LYS A 113 -17.10 11.72 2.60
N TYR A 114 -16.06 11.26 1.91
CA TYR A 114 -16.10 9.99 1.21
C TYR A 114 -16.41 8.81 2.14
N CYS A 115 -15.78 8.74 3.31
CA CYS A 115 -16.03 7.68 4.28
C CYS A 115 -17.47 7.68 4.80
N GLU A 116 -18.09 8.85 4.93
CA GLU A 116 -19.47 9.04 5.36
C GLU A 116 -20.48 8.64 4.29
N GLU A 117 -20.29 9.10 3.07
CA GLU A 117 -21.26 9.02 1.97
C GLU A 117 -21.14 7.74 1.14
N ARG A 118 -19.98 7.08 1.11
CA ARG A 118 -19.78 5.89 0.30
C ARG A 118 -20.78 4.78 0.61
N ASP A 119 -21.08 3.95 -0.37
CA ASP A 119 -21.75 2.68 -0.14
C ASP A 119 -20.91 1.76 0.78
N LYS A 120 -21.51 1.34 1.88
CA LYS A 120 -20.85 0.56 2.95
C LYS A 120 -21.09 -0.95 2.83
N ARG A 121 -21.59 -1.47 1.68
CA ARG A 121 -21.79 -2.92 1.51
C ARG A 121 -20.48 -3.69 1.44
N ILE A 122 -19.38 -3.06 0.99
CA ILE A 122 -18.04 -3.64 0.98
C ILE A 122 -17.19 -2.97 2.08
N PRO A 123 -16.52 -3.75 2.94
CA PRO A 123 -15.63 -3.20 3.94
C PRO A 123 -14.51 -2.37 3.30
N LEU A 124 -14.22 -1.20 3.87
CA LEU A 124 -13.13 -0.34 3.45
C LEU A 124 -11.92 -0.55 4.36
N GLN A 125 -10.75 -0.65 3.76
CA GLN A 125 -9.47 -0.49 4.44
C GLN A 125 -8.83 0.80 3.94
N MET A 126 -8.82 1.82 4.80
CA MET A 126 -8.18 3.10 4.52
C MET A 126 -6.76 3.07 5.08
N LEU A 127 -5.79 3.38 4.22
CA LEU A 127 -4.39 3.53 4.60
C LEU A 127 -3.96 4.97 4.40
N ILE A 128 -3.63 5.64 5.50
CA ILE A 128 -3.08 7.00 5.46
C ILE A 128 -1.56 6.91 5.48
N SER A 129 -0.92 7.58 4.57
CA SER A 129 0.54 7.57 4.46
C SER A 129 1.18 8.52 5.48
N VAL A 130 1.94 7.97 6.44
CA VAL A 130 2.62 8.76 7.49
C VAL A 130 4.04 8.22 7.67
N ASP A 131 5.07 9.01 7.33
CA ASP A 131 6.46 8.52 7.25
C ASP A 131 7.33 8.91 8.45
N GLY A 132 6.78 9.62 9.41
CA GLY A 132 7.46 10.02 10.63
C GLY A 132 6.57 10.86 11.52
N VAL A 133 7.10 11.36 12.62
CA VAL A 133 6.37 12.20 13.59
C VAL A 133 6.79 13.65 13.42
N GLY A 134 5.81 14.56 13.35
CA GLY A 134 6.05 16.00 13.31
C GLY A 134 6.79 16.43 12.06
N GLU A 135 7.88 17.18 12.27
CA GLU A 135 8.64 17.78 11.18
C GLU A 135 9.26 16.76 10.22
N LYS A 136 9.62 15.57 10.70
CA LYS A 136 10.09 14.49 9.81
C LYS A 136 9.07 14.14 8.74
N HIS A 137 7.80 14.02 9.12
CA HIS A 137 6.72 13.76 8.14
C HIS A 137 6.59 14.92 7.15
N ASN A 138 6.65 16.18 7.62
CA ASN A 138 6.59 17.36 6.78
C ASN A 138 7.69 17.35 5.72
N GLN A 139 8.93 17.08 6.13
CA GLN A 139 10.10 17.02 5.25
C GLN A 139 9.96 15.91 4.21
N VAL A 140 9.60 14.69 4.63
CA VAL A 140 9.45 13.56 3.72
C VAL A 140 8.32 13.81 2.71
N ARG A 141 7.23 14.44 3.12
CA ARG A 141 6.06 14.71 2.26
C ARG A 141 6.14 16.04 1.49
N GLY A 142 7.15 16.87 1.75
CA GLY A 142 7.36 18.14 1.06
C GLY A 142 6.26 19.17 1.33
N SER A 143 5.72 19.20 2.56
CA SER A 143 4.69 20.15 2.99
C SER A 143 4.77 20.41 4.49
N SER A 144 4.86 21.68 4.88
CA SER A 144 4.89 22.10 6.29
C SER A 144 3.62 21.80 7.08
N LEU A 145 2.51 21.51 6.40
CA LEU A 145 1.23 21.18 7.00
C LEU A 145 0.91 19.67 6.99
N ALA A 146 1.81 18.85 6.43
CA ALA A 146 1.55 17.43 6.23
C ALA A 146 1.18 16.71 7.53
N TRP A 147 1.98 16.89 8.59
CA TRP A 147 1.73 16.28 9.89
C TRP A 147 0.39 16.70 10.51
N LYS A 148 0.12 18.01 10.50
CA LYS A 148 -1.14 18.53 11.03
C LYS A 148 -2.34 17.91 10.31
N SER A 149 -2.32 17.89 8.99
CA SER A 149 -3.42 17.41 8.18
C SER A 149 -3.66 15.90 8.35
N VAL A 150 -2.60 15.08 8.39
CA VAL A 150 -2.79 13.63 8.59
C VAL A 150 -3.31 13.31 9.98
N MET A 151 -2.85 14.03 11.01
CA MET A 151 -3.37 13.82 12.37
C MET A 151 -4.82 14.22 12.47
N GLU A 152 -5.22 15.36 11.90
CA GLU A 152 -6.61 15.77 11.83
C GLU A 152 -7.50 14.71 11.15
N THR A 153 -7.03 14.15 10.04
CA THR A 153 -7.76 13.07 9.33
C THR A 153 -7.87 11.80 10.20
N ILE A 154 -6.79 11.42 10.88
CA ILE A 154 -6.78 10.25 11.78
C ILE A 154 -7.73 10.47 12.95
N GLU A 155 -7.67 11.62 13.61
CA GLU A 155 -8.49 11.96 14.76
C GLU A 155 -9.99 11.97 14.44
N GLN A 156 -10.39 12.42 13.26
CA GLN A 156 -11.76 12.40 12.81
C GLN A 156 -12.27 10.99 12.45
N LEU A 157 -11.44 10.15 11.86
CA LEU A 157 -11.86 8.82 11.38
C LEU A 157 -11.69 7.70 12.40
N ALA A 158 -10.63 7.75 13.22
CA ALA A 158 -10.28 6.65 14.12
C ALA A 158 -11.40 6.25 15.10
N PRO A 159 -12.12 7.18 15.78
CA PRO A 159 -13.20 6.81 16.69
C PRO A 159 -14.43 6.25 15.96
N ARG A 160 -14.56 6.53 14.67
CA ARG A 160 -15.74 6.22 13.86
C ARG A 160 -15.59 4.96 12.99
N GLN A 161 -14.52 4.20 13.13
CA GLN A 161 -14.21 3.05 12.27
C GLN A 161 -15.37 2.04 12.19
N LYS A 162 -16.04 1.77 13.32
CA LYS A 162 -17.18 0.83 13.38
C LYS A 162 -18.41 1.39 12.66
N GLU A 163 -18.76 2.64 12.92
CA GLU A 163 -19.86 3.37 12.27
C GLU A 163 -19.67 3.41 10.76
N LEU A 164 -18.46 3.74 10.33
CA LEU A 164 -18.09 3.88 8.92
C LEU A 164 -17.82 2.54 8.23
N LYS A 165 -17.95 1.40 8.91
CA LYS A 165 -17.62 0.06 8.41
C LYS A 165 -16.25 0.02 7.72
N MET A 166 -15.26 0.60 8.34
CA MET A 166 -13.90 0.68 7.83
C MET A 166 -12.88 0.24 8.87
N ARG A 167 -11.70 -0.06 8.38
CA ARG A 167 -10.50 -0.22 9.19
C ARG A 167 -9.49 0.84 8.77
N LEU A 168 -9.04 1.62 9.73
CA LEU A 168 -8.03 2.65 9.52
C LEU A 168 -6.65 2.08 9.85
N GLY A 169 -5.70 2.35 8.99
CA GLY A 169 -4.29 2.05 9.20
C GLY A 169 -3.40 3.15 8.65
N VAL A 170 -2.18 3.13 9.09
CA VAL A 170 -1.10 3.97 8.56
C VAL A 170 -0.18 3.11 7.70
N ASN A 171 0.35 3.70 6.66
CA ASN A 171 1.40 3.14 5.83
C ASN A 171 2.64 4.02 6.00
N GLN A 172 3.62 3.55 6.76
CA GLN A 172 4.86 4.27 7.02
C GLN A 172 5.94 3.83 6.05
N THR A 173 6.41 4.75 5.21
CA THR A 173 7.54 4.52 4.32
C THR A 173 8.82 4.94 5.05
N ILE A 174 9.73 4.01 5.22
CA ILE A 174 11.04 4.25 5.83
C ILE A 174 11.99 4.71 4.74
N VAL A 175 12.49 5.93 4.85
CA VAL A 175 13.32 6.59 3.84
C VAL A 175 14.79 6.69 4.23
N ASP A 176 15.11 6.56 5.53
CA ASP A 176 16.47 6.67 6.07
C ASP A 176 16.59 5.98 7.43
N ALA A 177 17.78 6.01 8.01
CA ALA A 177 18.10 5.38 9.29
C ALA A 177 17.28 5.89 10.48
N GLU A 178 16.82 7.16 10.45
CA GLU A 178 15.96 7.72 11.50
C GLU A 178 14.57 7.06 11.51
N GLY A 179 14.21 6.38 10.43
CA GLY A 179 12.92 5.71 10.28
C GLY A 179 12.64 4.68 11.38
N VAL A 180 13.66 4.04 11.97
CA VAL A 180 13.49 3.10 13.10
C VAL A 180 12.97 3.84 14.34
N GLU A 181 13.57 4.97 14.67
CA GLU A 181 13.13 5.78 15.81
C GLU A 181 11.76 6.39 15.55
N HIS A 182 11.54 6.89 14.35
CA HIS A 182 10.22 7.40 13.96
C HIS A 182 9.15 6.32 13.93
N TYR A 183 9.49 5.05 13.67
CA TYR A 183 8.55 3.93 13.82
C TYR A 183 8.08 3.78 15.27
N ARG A 184 9.02 3.79 16.22
CA ARG A 184 8.71 3.71 17.65
C ARG A 184 7.81 4.87 18.10
N ARG A 185 8.20 6.09 17.76
CA ARG A 185 7.45 7.31 18.11
C ARG A 185 6.05 7.31 17.48
N LEU A 186 5.92 6.93 16.23
CA LEU A 186 4.64 6.88 15.54
C LEU A 186 3.71 5.81 16.15
N ARG A 187 4.24 4.67 16.54
CA ARG A 187 3.51 3.64 17.29
C ARG A 187 2.85 4.20 18.56
N GLU A 188 3.61 4.99 19.34
CA GLU A 188 3.06 5.61 20.56
C GLU A 188 1.97 6.64 20.24
N VAL A 189 2.15 7.43 19.20
CA VAL A 189 1.14 8.40 18.74
C VAL A 189 -0.14 7.69 18.28
N LEU A 190 -0.03 6.56 17.57
CA LEU A 190 -1.17 5.84 17.01
C LEU A 190 -1.90 4.97 18.03
N ARG A 191 -1.26 4.59 19.13
CA ARG A 191 -1.82 3.68 20.15
C ARG A 191 -3.19 4.16 20.71
N PRO A 192 -3.38 5.42 21.11
CA PRO A 192 -4.68 5.91 21.60
C PRO A 192 -5.79 5.80 20.55
N HIS A 193 -5.45 5.95 19.29
CA HIS A 193 -6.36 5.92 18.15
C HIS A 193 -6.73 4.50 17.69
N LYS A 194 -6.06 3.47 18.22
CA LYS A 194 -6.21 2.06 17.78
C LYS A 194 -6.03 1.88 16.27
N VAL A 195 -5.08 2.63 15.71
CA VAL A 195 -4.70 2.59 14.30
C VAL A 195 -3.44 1.76 14.17
N TYR A 196 -3.47 0.77 13.28
CA TYR A 196 -2.30 -0.08 13.05
C TYR A 196 -1.31 0.59 12.07
N ASN A 197 -0.04 0.28 12.23
CA ASN A 197 1.03 0.74 11.35
C ASN A 197 1.52 -0.39 10.43
N ASN A 198 1.57 -0.13 9.14
CA ASN A 198 2.27 -0.94 8.15
C ASN A 198 3.58 -0.23 7.80
N VAL A 199 4.64 -1.01 7.69
CA VAL A 199 5.95 -0.50 7.29
C VAL A 199 6.23 -0.90 5.85
N VAL A 200 6.73 0.05 5.08
CA VAL A 200 7.22 -0.13 3.71
C VAL A 200 8.61 0.49 3.65
N MET A 201 9.55 -0.22 3.04
CA MET A 201 10.86 0.35 2.72
C MET A 201 10.77 1.18 1.44
N ALA A 202 11.28 2.40 1.48
CA ALA A 202 11.44 3.19 0.26
C ALA A 202 12.48 2.54 -0.66
N TYR A 203 12.19 2.51 -1.93
CA TYR A 203 13.11 2.05 -2.97
C TYR A 203 13.18 3.09 -4.09
N ASP A 204 14.21 3.03 -4.88
CA ASP A 204 14.36 3.91 -6.02
C ASP A 204 13.24 3.67 -7.03
N THR A 205 12.37 4.67 -7.19
CA THR A 205 11.22 4.64 -8.11
C THR A 205 11.53 5.23 -9.47
N SER A 206 12.76 5.66 -9.72
CA SER A 206 13.16 6.31 -10.99
C SER A 206 12.78 5.47 -12.21
N ALA A 207 12.88 4.15 -12.11
CA ALA A 207 12.46 3.24 -13.16
C ALA A 207 10.95 3.14 -13.33
N THR A 208 10.17 3.37 -12.27
CA THR A 208 8.70 3.22 -12.27
C THR A 208 8.00 4.41 -12.92
N TYR A 209 8.53 5.61 -12.72
CA TYR A 209 7.92 6.87 -13.17
C TYR A 209 8.67 7.55 -14.30
N ASN A 210 9.68 6.90 -14.89
CA ASN A 210 10.44 7.47 -16.00
C ASN A 210 9.74 7.18 -17.34
N LEU A 211 9.06 8.19 -17.87
CA LEU A 211 8.37 8.13 -19.16
C LEU A 211 9.32 8.04 -20.37
N GLU A 212 10.58 8.39 -20.20
CA GLU A 212 11.57 8.38 -21.28
C GLU A 212 12.18 6.98 -21.51
N LYS A 213 11.96 6.06 -20.57
CA LYS A 213 12.44 4.68 -20.75
C LYS A 213 11.52 3.95 -21.72
N SER A 214 12.09 3.56 -22.83
CA SER A 214 11.47 2.63 -23.77
C SER A 214 11.17 1.29 -23.05
N VAL A 215 10.24 0.53 -23.61
CA VAL A 215 9.82 -0.81 -23.12
C VAL A 215 11.00 -1.80 -23.02
N ASP A 216 12.14 -1.46 -23.59
CA ASP A 216 13.38 -2.28 -23.62
C ASP A 216 14.24 -2.20 -22.35
N VAL A 217 13.78 -1.50 -21.30
CA VAL A 217 14.47 -1.55 -20.01
C VAL A 217 14.26 -2.94 -19.41
N ALA A 218 15.30 -3.74 -19.45
CA ALA A 218 15.32 -5.03 -18.76
C ALA A 218 14.83 -4.84 -17.32
N PRO A 219 13.87 -5.66 -16.84
CA PRO A 219 13.41 -5.57 -15.48
C PRO A 219 14.64 -5.68 -14.57
N THR A 220 14.78 -4.73 -13.66
CA THR A 220 15.83 -4.74 -12.64
C THR A 220 15.79 -6.12 -11.99
N SER A 221 16.87 -6.88 -12.06
CA SER A 221 16.90 -8.20 -11.44
C SER A 221 16.54 -8.04 -9.96
N ILE A 222 15.86 -9.04 -9.39
CA ILE A 222 15.45 -9.07 -7.99
C ILE A 222 16.62 -8.76 -7.03
N GLY A 223 17.87 -8.88 -7.49
CA GLY A 223 19.09 -8.56 -6.80
C GLY A 223 19.54 -7.10 -6.80
N GLN A 224 18.88 -6.23 -7.52
CA GLN A 224 19.29 -4.83 -7.71
C GLN A 224 18.34 -3.82 -7.05
N PHE A 225 17.53 -4.24 -6.08
CA PHE A 225 16.76 -3.32 -5.26
C PHE A 225 17.71 -2.49 -4.41
N THR A 226 17.90 -1.23 -4.80
CA THR A 226 18.53 -0.23 -3.94
C THR A 226 17.46 0.39 -3.06
N THR A 227 17.72 0.40 -1.74
CA THR A 227 16.90 1.19 -0.81
C THR A 227 17.13 2.66 -1.10
N PHE A 228 16.07 3.45 -0.96
CA PHE A 228 16.18 4.90 -0.95
C PHE A 228 16.83 5.32 0.37
N GLY A 229 17.94 6.06 0.30
CA GLY A 229 18.69 6.51 1.47
C GLY A 229 19.71 5.48 2.03
N GLU A 230 20.51 5.93 2.98
CA GLU A 230 21.56 5.13 3.60
C GLU A 230 20.97 4.28 4.73
N PHE A 231 20.84 2.99 4.48
CA PHE A 231 20.52 1.97 5.47
C PHE A 231 21.67 1.01 5.65
N THR A 232 21.98 0.70 6.92
CA THR A 232 22.83 -0.43 7.25
C THR A 232 21.95 -1.65 7.53
N ASP A 233 22.54 -2.84 7.42
CA ASP A 233 21.89 -4.08 7.82
C ASP A 233 21.39 -4.05 9.27
N ASP A 234 22.11 -3.36 10.15
CA ASP A 234 21.72 -3.22 11.56
C ASP A 234 20.45 -2.39 11.72
N HIS A 235 20.29 -1.31 10.97
CA HIS A 235 19.05 -0.54 10.96
C HIS A 235 17.87 -1.40 10.49
N LEU A 236 18.06 -2.20 9.45
CA LEU A 236 17.03 -3.10 8.94
C LEU A 236 16.68 -4.20 9.96
N ARG A 237 17.68 -4.80 10.62
CA ARG A 237 17.47 -5.81 11.68
C ARG A 237 16.72 -5.22 12.86
N GLN A 238 17.05 -4.01 13.29
CA GLN A 238 16.35 -3.31 14.36
C GLN A 238 14.89 -3.04 13.98
N LEU A 239 14.63 -2.51 12.78
CA LEU A 239 13.27 -2.27 12.31
C LEU A 239 12.45 -3.56 12.27
N VAL A 240 13.01 -4.63 11.72
CA VAL A 240 12.34 -5.95 11.67
C VAL A 240 12.02 -6.45 13.07
N ALA A 241 12.95 -6.32 14.03
CA ALA A 241 12.74 -6.73 15.41
C ALA A 241 11.60 -5.94 16.09
N GLU A 242 11.55 -4.62 15.88
CA GLU A 242 10.46 -3.77 16.40
C GLU A 242 9.11 -4.19 15.83
N VAL A 243 9.02 -4.33 14.50
CA VAL A 243 7.76 -4.76 13.85
C VAL A 243 7.37 -6.16 14.30
N GLN A 244 8.30 -7.11 14.46
CA GLN A 244 8.01 -8.45 14.97
C GLN A 244 7.48 -8.43 16.40
N SER A 245 7.99 -7.53 17.25
CA SER A 245 7.47 -7.35 18.61
C SER A 245 5.99 -6.97 18.60
N ASP A 246 5.61 -6.04 17.74
CA ASP A 246 4.22 -5.56 17.64
C ASP A 246 3.27 -6.63 17.08
N LEU A 247 3.78 -7.59 16.31
CA LEU A 247 2.94 -8.67 15.78
C LEU A 247 2.33 -9.56 16.87
N LYS A 248 2.91 -9.59 18.06
CA LYS A 248 2.41 -10.41 19.18
C LYS A 248 1.03 -9.96 19.63
N GLU A 249 0.69 -8.69 19.43
CA GLU A 249 -0.59 -8.10 19.80
C GLU A 249 -1.70 -8.35 18.77
N LEU A 250 -1.36 -8.87 17.57
CA LEU A 250 -2.29 -9.09 16.49
C LEU A 250 -3.00 -10.45 16.59
N PRO A 251 -4.25 -10.54 16.09
CA PRO A 251 -4.92 -11.82 15.88
C PRO A 251 -4.06 -12.77 15.05
N LEU A 252 -4.12 -14.07 15.34
CA LEU A 252 -3.25 -15.11 14.76
C LEU A 252 -3.13 -15.03 13.24
N PHE A 253 -4.24 -14.87 12.52
CA PHE A 253 -4.23 -14.84 11.06
C PHE A 253 -3.49 -13.59 10.51
N GLU A 254 -3.71 -12.43 11.12
CA GLU A 254 -3.03 -11.19 10.73
C GLU A 254 -1.53 -11.25 11.06
N ARG A 255 -1.22 -11.84 12.22
CA ARG A 255 0.17 -12.08 12.64
C ARG A 255 0.91 -12.95 11.62
N LEU A 256 0.33 -14.05 11.19
CA LEU A 256 0.94 -14.94 10.19
C LEU A 256 1.14 -14.23 8.85
N ALA A 257 0.16 -13.47 8.37
CA ALA A 257 0.28 -12.72 7.13
C ALA A 257 1.38 -11.65 7.20
N LYS A 258 1.48 -10.92 8.31
CA LYS A 258 2.53 -9.91 8.50
C LYS A 258 3.91 -10.54 8.72
N GLN A 259 4.01 -11.65 9.43
CA GLN A 259 5.28 -12.40 9.56
C GLN A 259 5.80 -12.83 8.19
N TYR A 260 4.91 -13.31 7.33
CA TYR A 260 5.26 -13.66 5.96
C TYR A 260 5.80 -12.45 5.18
N TYR A 261 5.12 -11.30 5.27
CA TYR A 261 5.55 -10.06 4.63
C TYR A 261 6.94 -9.60 5.13
N LEU A 262 7.16 -9.63 6.46
CA LEU A 262 8.46 -9.28 7.04
C LEU A 262 9.57 -10.24 6.61
N ARG A 263 9.27 -11.53 6.53
CA ARG A 263 10.23 -12.52 6.01
C ARG A 263 10.63 -12.19 4.57
N GLY A 264 9.68 -11.76 3.74
CA GLY A 264 9.97 -11.30 2.38
C GLY A 264 10.90 -10.08 2.36
N ILE A 265 10.68 -9.08 3.23
CA ILE A 265 11.57 -7.92 3.36
C ILE A 265 12.97 -8.36 3.79
N THR A 266 13.07 -9.17 4.84
CA THR A 266 14.36 -9.67 5.37
C THR A 266 15.12 -10.45 4.28
N ASN A 267 14.44 -11.33 3.57
CA ASN A 267 15.04 -12.12 2.51
C ASN A 267 15.58 -11.28 1.34
N ARG A 268 14.91 -10.16 1.04
CA ARG A 268 15.32 -9.29 -0.08
C ARG A 268 16.46 -8.34 0.28
N LEU A 269 16.46 -7.83 1.50
CA LEU A 269 17.35 -6.75 1.91
C LEU A 269 18.54 -7.20 2.73
N LEU A 270 18.46 -8.34 3.47
CA LEU A 270 19.48 -8.80 4.42
C LEU A 270 20.18 -10.09 4.00
N ARG A 271 19.86 -10.68 2.86
CA ARG A 271 20.57 -11.87 2.38
C ARG A 271 21.81 -11.51 1.57
N GLU A 272 22.90 -12.26 1.78
CA GLU A 272 24.12 -12.15 0.98
C GLU A 272 23.86 -12.44 -0.50
N GLU A 273 24.59 -11.76 -1.37
CA GLU A 273 24.56 -11.99 -2.82
C GLU A 273 24.88 -13.47 -3.10
N GLY A 274 23.96 -14.15 -3.76
CA GLY A 274 24.09 -15.57 -4.15
C GLY A 274 23.10 -16.53 -3.46
N SER A 275 22.45 -16.14 -2.36
CA SER A 275 21.43 -16.98 -1.68
C SER A 275 19.98 -16.68 -2.12
N ARG A 276 19.82 -15.95 -3.19
CA ARG A 276 18.51 -15.43 -3.69
C ARG A 276 17.86 -16.40 -4.67
N ASP A 277 17.85 -17.67 -4.36
CA ASP A 277 16.99 -18.55 -5.12
C ASP A 277 15.55 -18.38 -4.60
N GLY A 278 14.61 -18.14 -5.50
CA GLY A 278 13.19 -17.98 -5.17
C GLY A 278 12.54 -19.24 -4.62
N SER A 279 13.28 -20.33 -4.41
CA SER A 279 12.82 -21.61 -3.89
C SER A 279 12.46 -21.54 -2.41
N ASP A 280 13.04 -20.59 -1.66
CA ASP A 280 12.76 -20.36 -0.24
C ASP A 280 11.54 -19.47 0.01
N GLU A 281 10.97 -18.86 -1.00
CA GLU A 281 9.68 -18.18 -0.92
C GLU A 281 8.58 -19.25 -0.86
N GLY A 282 8.36 -19.83 0.29
CA GLY A 282 7.39 -20.89 0.55
C GLY A 282 6.03 -20.74 -0.13
N ILE A 283 5.01 -21.42 0.36
CA ILE A 283 3.65 -21.59 -0.19
C ILE A 283 3.00 -20.32 -0.81
N PHE A 284 3.48 -19.16 -0.46
CA PHE A 284 3.00 -17.84 -0.88
C PHE A 284 4.02 -17.04 -1.67
N GLY A 285 4.96 -17.67 -2.32
CA GLY A 285 5.99 -16.99 -3.11
C GLY A 285 5.46 -15.72 -3.76
N CYS A 286 6.22 -14.64 -3.66
CA CYS A 286 5.86 -13.43 -4.36
C CYS A 286 5.68 -13.79 -5.83
N ASN A 287 4.49 -13.59 -6.39
CA ASN A 287 4.17 -13.91 -7.79
C ASN A 287 4.95 -13.06 -8.81
N HIS A 288 6.15 -12.58 -8.45
CA HIS A 288 7.04 -11.90 -9.38
C HIS A 288 7.53 -12.80 -10.54
N HIS A 289 7.32 -14.12 -10.43
CA HIS A 289 7.57 -15.02 -11.55
C HIS A 289 6.45 -15.05 -12.61
N PHE A 290 5.36 -14.31 -12.41
CA PHE A 290 4.29 -14.15 -13.37
C PHE A 290 4.33 -12.78 -14.04
N HIS A 291 5.50 -12.34 -14.52
CA HIS A 291 5.51 -11.41 -15.63
C HIS A 291 5.28 -12.26 -16.89
N PRO A 292 4.19 -12.06 -17.62
CA PRO A 292 4.13 -12.52 -18.98
C PRO A 292 5.28 -11.78 -19.72
N ALA A 293 6.10 -12.52 -20.42
CA ALA A 293 7.01 -11.99 -21.41
C ALA A 293 6.23 -11.18 -22.45
#